data_22b8c31bfeba79d31619dbce4a50ac23
#
_entry.id   22b8c31bfeba79d31619dbce4a50ac23
#
_cell.length_a   1.000
_cell.length_b   1.000
_cell.length_c   1.000
_cell.angle_alpha   90.00
_cell.angle_beta   90.00
_cell.angle_gamma   90.00
#
_symmetry.space_group_name_H-M   'P 1'
#
loop_
_entity.id
_entity.type
_entity.pdbx_description
1 polymer ?
#
loop_
_entity_poly.entity_id
_entity_poly.type
_entity_poly.pdbx_seq_one_letter_code
_entity_poly.pdbx_strand_id
1 'polypeptide(L)'
;MIRLIDLIKTDDMDRTKIKFHKNEGDVSRQAYDMLLDEPDTWLRMNQWREDNNNHNLDSCKYLIGMAQYYPYGKDYYIFGGLYKVDEKHSENFTCEGYKLEKVKDYEEYEKRLIVRISNPTKLSLSYLRWYNNAQKDLEMEVYELAPSTKTLNFTGYQNVSLLHKDLARIISNDEPTYKQALSNVKGVYVITDIHTGKLYVGSAFGNSNGIWQRWSCYANNIDPTGGDKEFSEIFGEDESYIKKYFKYSILEIFDTKTKEEDILARESYWKKVFETRQFGYNDN
;
A
#
# COMPACT_ATOMS: atom_id res chain seq x y z
N MET A 1 -5.75 -3.63 -29.03
CA MET A 1 -4.81 -3.20 -27.97
C MET A 1 -5.14 -1.75 -27.64
N ILE A 2 -5.50 -1.46 -26.40
CA ILE A 2 -5.79 -0.10 -25.92
C ILE A 2 -4.49 0.44 -25.34
N ARG A 3 -4.05 1.61 -25.81
CA ARG A 3 -2.83 2.24 -25.34
C ARG A 3 -3.14 3.26 -24.24
N LEU A 4 -2.19 3.55 -23.37
CA LEU A 4 -2.36 4.57 -22.34
C LEU A 4 -2.83 5.91 -22.92
N ILE A 5 -2.24 6.32 -24.06
CA ILE A 5 -2.58 7.57 -24.75
C ILE A 5 -4.02 7.62 -25.30
N ASP A 6 -4.67 6.48 -25.46
CA ASP A 6 -6.06 6.41 -25.91
C ASP A 6 -7.03 6.76 -24.76
N LEU A 7 -6.63 6.53 -23.49
CA LEU A 7 -7.41 6.79 -22.28
C LEU A 7 -7.03 8.12 -21.61
N ILE A 8 -5.74 8.36 -21.38
CA ILE A 8 -5.26 9.56 -20.68
C ILE A 8 -4.84 10.60 -21.71
N LYS A 9 -5.61 11.66 -21.80
CA LYS A 9 -5.41 12.77 -22.75
C LYS A 9 -5.36 14.10 -22.01
N THR A 10 -4.64 15.04 -22.57
CA THR A 10 -4.61 16.43 -22.10
C THR A 10 -4.99 17.36 -23.24
N ASP A 11 -5.33 18.60 -22.93
CA ASP A 11 -5.58 19.64 -23.91
C ASP A 11 -4.29 20.09 -24.66
N ASP A 12 -3.12 19.65 -24.16
CA ASP A 12 -1.81 19.98 -24.77
C ASP A 12 -0.87 18.76 -24.67
N MET A 13 -1.06 17.80 -25.55
CA MET A 13 -0.31 16.53 -25.57
C MET A 13 1.19 16.75 -25.86
N ASP A 14 1.53 17.77 -26.64
CA ASP A 14 2.93 18.07 -26.99
C ASP A 14 3.70 18.66 -25.78
N ARG A 15 2.98 19.27 -24.84
CA ARG A 15 3.54 19.79 -23.58
C ARG A 15 3.21 18.90 -22.39
N THR A 16 2.91 17.64 -22.62
CA THR A 16 2.69 16.63 -21.57
C THR A 16 3.92 15.74 -21.43
N LYS A 17 4.40 15.60 -20.22
CA LYS A 17 5.45 14.62 -19.84
C LYS A 17 4.87 13.47 -19.02
N ILE A 18 5.56 12.34 -19.04
CA ILE A 18 5.28 11.18 -18.21
C ILE A 18 6.53 10.82 -17.42
N LYS A 19 6.36 10.53 -16.13
CA LYS A 19 7.43 10.15 -15.21
C LYS A 19 7.16 8.76 -14.63
N PHE A 20 8.14 7.87 -14.76
CA PHE A 20 8.08 6.52 -14.26
C PHE A 20 8.96 6.38 -13.03
N HIS A 21 8.37 6.08 -11.88
CA HIS A 21 9.08 5.77 -10.66
C HIS A 21 9.25 4.26 -10.55
N LYS A 22 10.48 3.79 -10.60
CA LYS A 22 10.84 2.39 -10.39
C LYS A 22 10.97 2.07 -8.92
N ASN A 23 10.79 0.79 -8.61
CA ASN A 23 11.12 0.26 -7.32
C ASN A 23 12.66 0.18 -7.16
N GLU A 24 13.15 0.59 -6.01
CA GLU A 24 14.55 0.43 -5.62
C GLU A 24 14.78 -0.97 -5.04
N GLY A 25 16.05 -1.36 -4.88
CA GLY A 25 16.41 -2.67 -4.30
C GLY A 25 16.04 -2.82 -2.83
N ASP A 26 15.77 -1.72 -2.12
CA ASP A 26 15.24 -1.74 -0.76
C ASP A 26 13.72 -1.96 -0.81
N VAL A 27 13.28 -3.13 -0.34
CA VAL A 27 11.86 -3.55 -0.31
C VAL A 27 11.00 -2.62 0.56
N SER A 28 11.60 -1.83 1.45
CA SER A 28 10.90 -0.92 2.36
C SER A 28 10.39 0.36 1.69
N ARG A 29 10.84 0.67 0.46
CA ARG A 29 10.52 1.93 -0.24
C ARG A 29 10.17 1.74 -1.71
N GLN A 30 9.12 0.98 -1.97
CA GLN A 30 8.64 0.77 -3.33
C GLN A 30 7.79 1.95 -3.81
N ALA A 31 7.95 2.35 -5.08
CA ALA A 31 7.20 3.47 -5.66
C ALA A 31 5.68 3.29 -5.55
N TYR A 32 5.20 2.06 -5.70
CA TYR A 32 3.79 1.74 -5.56
C TYR A 32 3.29 1.91 -4.11
N ASP A 33 4.07 1.50 -3.12
CA ASP A 33 3.71 1.67 -1.71
C ASP A 33 3.66 3.16 -1.33
N MET A 34 4.61 3.97 -1.82
CA MET A 34 4.58 5.43 -1.63
C MET A 34 3.33 6.07 -2.27
N LEU A 35 2.95 5.63 -3.47
CA LEU A 35 1.73 6.09 -4.12
C LEU A 35 0.48 5.77 -3.28
N LEU A 36 0.44 4.61 -2.62
CA LEU A 36 -0.72 4.18 -1.83
C LEU A 36 -0.79 4.84 -0.46
N ASP A 37 0.33 4.84 0.26
CA ASP A 37 0.37 5.08 1.70
C ASP A 37 0.97 6.44 2.07
N GLU A 38 1.74 7.07 1.16
CA GLU A 38 2.47 8.31 1.41
C GLU A 38 2.17 9.37 0.33
N PRO A 39 0.95 9.90 0.24
CA PRO A 39 0.55 10.82 -0.83
C PRO A 39 1.43 12.08 -0.91
N ASP A 40 1.91 12.59 0.23
CA ASP A 40 2.82 13.74 0.25
C ASP A 40 4.21 13.39 -0.30
N THR A 41 4.73 12.20 0.02
CA THR A 41 5.99 11.69 -0.52
C THR A 41 5.86 11.45 -2.02
N TRP A 42 4.76 10.83 -2.46
CA TRP A 42 4.46 10.63 -3.87
C TRP A 42 4.42 11.96 -4.64
N LEU A 43 3.72 12.94 -4.09
CA LEU A 43 3.65 14.27 -4.71
C LEU A 43 5.04 14.92 -4.81
N ARG A 44 5.82 14.89 -3.72
CA ARG A 44 7.20 15.42 -3.70
C ARG A 44 8.11 14.75 -4.74
N MET A 45 8.04 13.43 -4.90
CA MET A 45 8.81 12.70 -5.93
C MET A 45 8.47 13.19 -7.34
N ASN A 46 7.22 13.55 -7.61
CA ASN A 46 6.79 14.10 -8.89
C ASN A 46 7.18 15.58 -9.08
N GLN A 47 7.22 16.36 -7.99
CA GLN A 47 7.62 17.77 -7.98
C GLN A 47 9.13 17.99 -8.08
N TRP A 48 9.94 16.94 -7.82
CA TRP A 48 11.39 17.06 -7.72
C TRP A 48 12.01 17.64 -8.98
N ARG A 49 12.88 18.64 -8.80
CA ARG A 49 13.73 19.24 -9.82
C ARG A 49 15.20 18.95 -9.50
N GLU A 50 15.93 18.50 -10.49
CA GLU A 50 17.38 18.33 -10.40
C GLU A 50 18.10 19.56 -10.95
N ASP A 51 19.08 20.09 -10.22
CA ASP A 51 19.95 21.14 -10.73
C ASP A 51 20.75 20.62 -11.92
N ASN A 52 20.83 21.45 -12.97
CA ASN A 52 21.60 21.18 -14.20
C ASN A 52 21.13 19.98 -15.05
N ASN A 53 19.89 19.58 -14.96
CA ASN A 53 19.35 18.47 -15.73
C ASN A 53 18.33 18.96 -16.79
N ASN A 54 18.55 18.59 -18.07
CA ASN A 54 17.63 18.88 -19.17
C ASN A 54 16.31 18.07 -19.10
N HIS A 55 16.13 17.23 -18.08
CA HIS A 55 14.99 16.33 -17.92
C HIS A 55 13.93 16.81 -16.92
N ASN A 56 13.97 18.09 -16.56
CA ASN A 56 12.99 18.71 -15.68
C ASN A 56 11.64 18.99 -16.37
N LEU A 57 10.66 19.50 -15.57
CA LEU A 57 9.33 19.84 -16.07
C LEU A 57 9.26 21.24 -16.75
N ASP A 58 10.40 21.87 -16.95
CA ASP A 58 10.47 23.15 -17.68
C ASP A 58 9.75 23.02 -19.03
N SER A 59 8.92 24.00 -19.38
CA SER A 59 8.09 24.04 -20.59
C SER A 59 7.00 22.94 -20.63
N CYS A 60 6.83 22.15 -19.59
CA CYS A 60 5.78 21.16 -19.46
C CYS A 60 4.51 21.81 -18.92
N LYS A 61 3.34 21.43 -19.45
CA LYS A 61 2.03 21.88 -18.97
C LYS A 61 1.35 20.81 -18.11
N TYR A 62 1.61 19.54 -18.42
CA TYR A 62 1.03 18.41 -17.72
C TYR A 62 2.09 17.34 -17.42
N LEU A 63 1.94 16.71 -16.28
CA LEU A 63 2.74 15.56 -15.84
C LEU A 63 1.84 14.38 -15.55
N ILE A 64 2.15 13.22 -16.12
CA ILE A 64 1.59 11.92 -15.75
C ILE A 64 2.58 11.22 -14.82
N GLY A 65 2.17 10.86 -13.62
CA GLY A 65 2.95 10.05 -12.67
C GLY A 65 2.59 8.56 -12.79
N MET A 66 3.61 7.70 -12.91
CA MET A 66 3.46 6.25 -12.95
C MET A 66 4.35 5.59 -11.92
N ALA A 67 3.81 4.66 -11.12
CA ALA A 67 4.57 3.85 -10.16
C ALA A 67 4.76 2.43 -10.70
N GLN A 68 5.95 1.85 -10.57
CA GLN A 68 6.18 0.45 -10.92
C GLN A 68 5.33 -0.46 -10.05
N TYR A 69 4.51 -1.30 -10.69
CA TYR A 69 3.53 -2.16 -10.03
C TYR A 69 4.12 -3.56 -9.81
N TYR A 70 4.86 -3.73 -8.73
CA TYR A 70 5.58 -4.97 -8.43
C TYR A 70 4.71 -6.22 -8.30
N PRO A 71 3.39 -6.18 -7.94
CA PRO A 71 2.59 -7.41 -7.89
C PRO A 71 2.51 -8.16 -9.23
N TYR A 72 2.63 -7.44 -10.37
CA TYR A 72 2.64 -8.05 -11.70
C TYR A 72 4.04 -8.15 -12.32
N GLY A 73 5.03 -7.55 -11.68
CA GLY A 73 6.43 -7.62 -12.11
C GLY A 73 6.98 -6.30 -12.65
N LYS A 74 8.23 -6.32 -13.09
CA LYS A 74 9.04 -5.14 -13.40
C LYS A 74 8.56 -4.31 -14.59
N ASP A 75 7.77 -4.90 -15.49
CA ASP A 75 7.32 -4.28 -16.74
C ASP A 75 5.94 -3.62 -16.60
N TYR A 76 5.34 -3.70 -15.42
CA TYR A 76 4.02 -3.15 -15.14
C TYR A 76 4.11 -1.86 -14.32
N TYR A 77 3.28 -0.89 -14.69
CA TYR A 77 3.18 0.39 -14.02
C TYR A 77 1.73 0.74 -13.78
N ILE A 78 1.46 1.36 -12.64
CA ILE A 78 0.12 1.82 -12.26
C ILE A 78 0.05 3.35 -12.35
N PHE A 79 -1.06 3.87 -12.83
CA PHE A 79 -1.30 5.30 -12.96
C PHE A 79 -1.45 5.95 -11.59
N GLY A 80 -0.58 6.92 -11.30
CA GLY A 80 -0.50 7.62 -10.03
C GLY A 80 -1.02 9.05 -10.05
N GLY A 81 -1.61 9.47 -11.19
CA GLY A 81 -2.28 10.76 -11.33
C GLY A 81 -1.79 11.58 -12.52
N LEU A 82 -2.65 12.52 -12.92
CA LEU A 82 -2.35 13.59 -13.88
C LEU A 82 -2.30 14.92 -13.12
N TYR A 83 -1.27 15.72 -13.40
CA TYR A 83 -1.04 17.00 -12.74
C TYR A 83 -0.86 18.12 -13.76
N LYS A 84 -1.42 19.29 -13.48
CA LYS A 84 -0.98 20.54 -14.10
C LYS A 84 0.34 20.98 -13.48
N VAL A 85 1.27 21.43 -14.29
CA VAL A 85 2.56 21.94 -13.85
C VAL A 85 2.50 23.47 -13.83
N ASP A 86 2.70 24.04 -12.64
CA ASP A 86 2.94 25.48 -12.50
C ASP A 86 4.48 25.70 -12.54
N GLU A 87 4.95 26.64 -13.32
CA GLU A 87 6.36 26.99 -13.44
C GLU A 87 6.92 27.64 -12.17
N LYS A 88 6.06 28.01 -11.21
CA LYS A 88 6.47 28.56 -9.93
C LYS A 88 7.03 27.46 -9.01
N HIS A 89 8.22 27.70 -8.47
CA HIS A 89 8.84 26.82 -7.49
C HIS A 89 7.95 26.66 -6.26
N SER A 90 7.86 25.45 -5.72
CA SER A 90 7.13 25.20 -4.47
C SER A 90 7.90 25.78 -3.28
N GLU A 91 7.24 26.59 -2.48
CA GLU A 91 7.82 27.18 -1.24
C GLU A 91 8.15 26.12 -0.17
N ASN A 92 7.67 24.87 -0.32
CA ASN A 92 7.81 23.79 0.66
C ASN A 92 9.06 22.92 0.47
N PHE A 93 9.96 23.28 -0.44
CA PHE A 93 11.18 22.51 -0.71
C PHE A 93 12.42 23.26 -0.24
N THR A 94 13.31 22.52 0.41
CA THR A 94 14.70 22.97 0.65
C THR A 94 15.52 22.98 -0.64
N CYS A 95 15.01 22.40 -1.71
CA CYS A 95 15.51 22.44 -3.08
C CYS A 95 14.39 22.90 -4.03
N GLU A 96 14.75 23.48 -5.16
CA GLU A 96 13.80 23.96 -6.17
C GLU A 96 12.94 22.81 -6.70
N GLY A 97 11.61 22.94 -6.59
CA GLY A 97 10.62 21.98 -7.07
C GLY A 97 9.55 22.66 -7.89
N TYR A 98 8.68 21.88 -8.54
CA TYR A 98 7.53 22.39 -9.27
C TYR A 98 6.28 22.35 -8.41
N LYS A 99 5.41 23.34 -8.53
CA LYS A 99 4.06 23.25 -7.98
C LYS A 99 3.23 22.40 -8.93
N LEU A 100 2.63 21.33 -8.40
CA LEU A 100 1.72 20.46 -9.15
C LEU A 100 0.31 20.56 -8.60
N GLU A 101 -0.67 20.74 -9.50
CA GLU A 101 -2.09 20.73 -9.20
C GLU A 101 -2.72 19.47 -9.82
N LYS A 102 -3.37 18.66 -9.02
CA LYS A 102 -4.01 17.42 -9.48
C LYS A 102 -5.19 17.70 -10.40
N VAL A 103 -5.24 17.01 -11.54
CA VAL A 103 -6.37 17.05 -12.48
C VAL A 103 -7.38 15.97 -12.07
N LYS A 104 -8.61 16.38 -11.73
CA LYS A 104 -9.64 15.48 -11.21
C LYS A 104 -10.28 14.56 -12.24
N ASP A 105 -10.26 14.94 -13.52
CA ASP A 105 -10.95 14.22 -14.60
C ASP A 105 -10.54 12.75 -14.75
N TYR A 106 -9.36 12.39 -14.22
CA TYR A 106 -8.80 11.03 -14.29
C TYR A 106 -8.64 10.37 -12.91
N GLU A 107 -9.25 10.91 -11.88
CA GLU A 107 -9.16 10.38 -10.50
C GLU A 107 -9.68 8.94 -10.38
N GLU A 108 -10.65 8.57 -11.20
CA GLU A 108 -11.20 7.21 -11.26
C GLU A 108 -10.20 6.14 -11.75
N TYR A 109 -9.18 6.56 -12.51
CA TYR A 109 -8.12 5.68 -13.01
C TYR A 109 -6.93 5.60 -12.07
N GLU A 110 -6.81 6.54 -11.13
CA GLU A 110 -5.68 6.60 -10.20
C GLU A 110 -5.64 5.39 -9.29
N LYS A 111 -4.45 4.81 -9.16
CA LYS A 111 -4.21 3.58 -8.39
C LYS A 111 -4.99 2.35 -8.90
N ARG A 112 -5.50 2.40 -10.14
CA ARG A 112 -6.32 1.35 -10.75
C ARG A 112 -5.89 0.99 -12.18
N LEU A 113 -5.50 1.99 -12.96
CA LEU A 113 -5.11 1.77 -14.35
C LEU A 113 -3.68 1.22 -14.41
N ILE A 114 -3.57 -0.06 -14.76
CA ILE A 114 -2.30 -0.77 -14.87
C ILE A 114 -1.91 -0.86 -16.34
N VAL A 115 -0.67 -0.50 -16.62
CA VAL A 115 -0.08 -0.42 -17.95
C VAL A 115 1.11 -1.38 -18.02
N ARG A 116 1.22 -2.13 -19.10
CA ARG A 116 2.39 -2.93 -19.44
C ARG A 116 3.28 -2.18 -20.42
N ILE A 117 4.58 -2.21 -20.19
CA ILE A 117 5.60 -1.66 -21.07
C ILE A 117 6.26 -2.80 -21.83
N SER A 118 6.21 -2.75 -23.18
CA SER A 118 6.80 -3.79 -24.04
C SER A 118 8.32 -3.65 -24.19
N ASN A 119 8.86 -2.43 -24.03
CA ASN A 119 10.30 -2.12 -24.14
C ASN A 119 10.90 -1.54 -22.85
N PRO A 120 10.93 -2.30 -21.74
CA PRO A 120 11.37 -1.81 -20.42
C PRO A 120 12.86 -1.50 -20.32
N THR A 121 13.69 -2.02 -21.22
CA THR A 121 15.15 -1.81 -21.23
C THR A 121 15.54 -0.34 -21.46
N LYS A 122 14.64 0.46 -22.03
CA LYS A 122 14.86 1.91 -22.24
C LYS A 122 14.60 2.76 -21.00
N LEU A 123 14.13 2.17 -19.89
CA LEU A 123 13.86 2.90 -18.66
C LEU A 123 15.10 3.01 -17.77
N SER A 124 15.38 4.22 -17.28
CA SER A 124 16.32 4.48 -16.16
C SER A 124 15.60 4.38 -14.81
N LEU A 125 16.31 4.58 -13.67
CA LEU A 125 15.71 4.56 -12.32
C LEU A 125 14.60 5.62 -12.17
N SER A 126 14.81 6.82 -12.71
CA SER A 126 13.78 7.85 -12.78
C SER A 126 13.63 8.26 -14.24
N TYR A 127 12.53 7.84 -14.85
CA TYR A 127 12.30 8.09 -16.25
C TYR A 127 11.30 9.22 -16.45
N LEU A 128 11.73 10.29 -17.10
CA LEU A 128 10.91 11.44 -17.46
C LEU A 128 11.06 11.75 -18.94
N ARG A 129 9.97 11.69 -19.73
CA ARG A 129 9.96 11.98 -21.17
C ARG A 129 8.68 12.67 -21.61
N TRP A 130 8.75 13.27 -22.80
CA TRP A 130 7.56 13.71 -23.51
C TRP A 130 6.63 12.53 -23.77
N TYR A 131 5.35 12.69 -23.45
CA TYR A 131 4.38 11.59 -23.44
C TYR A 131 4.23 10.92 -24.81
N ASN A 132 4.14 11.72 -25.89
CA ASN A 132 4.06 11.21 -27.27
C ASN A 132 5.27 10.34 -27.63
N ASN A 133 6.48 10.73 -27.23
CA ASN A 133 7.70 9.95 -27.48
C ASN A 133 7.74 8.69 -26.61
N ALA A 134 7.36 8.80 -25.34
CA ALA A 134 7.29 7.65 -24.44
C ALA A 134 6.33 6.58 -24.98
N GLN A 135 5.16 6.97 -25.49
CA GLN A 135 4.21 6.02 -26.08
C GLN A 135 4.80 5.28 -27.28
N LYS A 136 5.56 5.94 -28.14
CA LYS A 136 6.21 5.32 -29.31
C LYS A 136 7.34 4.39 -28.91
N ASP A 137 8.16 4.82 -27.94
CA ASP A 137 9.38 4.10 -27.55
C ASP A 137 9.09 2.89 -26.64
N LEU A 138 8.08 2.97 -25.80
CA LEU A 138 7.80 2.01 -24.74
C LEU A 138 6.62 1.10 -25.04
N GLU A 139 5.79 1.46 -26.03
CA GLU A 139 4.57 0.71 -26.40
C GLU A 139 3.71 0.42 -25.17
N MET A 140 3.24 1.48 -24.52
CA MET A 140 2.45 1.39 -23.28
C MET A 140 1.05 0.89 -23.55
N GLU A 141 0.80 -0.36 -23.20
CA GLU A 141 -0.49 -1.03 -23.35
C GLU A 141 -1.25 -1.00 -22.02
N VAL A 142 -2.55 -0.67 -22.09
CA VAL A 142 -3.45 -0.83 -20.96
C VAL A 142 -3.65 -2.33 -20.72
N TYR A 143 -3.16 -2.81 -19.58
CA TYR A 143 -3.24 -4.21 -19.20
C TYR A 143 -4.51 -4.50 -18.43
N GLU A 144 -4.85 -3.64 -17.47
CA GLU A 144 -6.00 -3.82 -16.59
C GLU A 144 -6.48 -2.48 -16.03
N LEU A 145 -7.80 -2.33 -15.87
CA LEU A 145 -8.39 -1.38 -14.95
C LEU A 145 -8.83 -2.16 -13.69
N ALA A 146 -7.94 -2.23 -12.72
CA ALA A 146 -8.18 -2.94 -11.48
C ALA A 146 -9.39 -2.35 -10.71
N PRO A 147 -10.10 -3.16 -9.92
CA PRO A 147 -11.03 -2.62 -8.92
C PRO A 147 -10.31 -1.56 -8.08
N SER A 148 -11.05 -0.63 -7.49
CA SER A 148 -10.42 0.43 -6.68
C SER A 148 -9.44 -0.21 -5.68
N THR A 149 -8.17 0.22 -5.70
CA THR A 149 -7.13 -0.28 -4.78
C THR A 149 -7.33 0.17 -3.33
N LYS A 150 -8.36 0.99 -3.09
CA LYS A 150 -8.91 1.10 -1.74
C LYS A 150 -9.48 -0.23 -1.26
N THR A 151 -9.63 -1.20 -2.17
CA THR A 151 -10.24 -2.50 -1.89
C THR A 151 -9.23 -3.63 -2.09
N LEU A 152 -8.46 -3.93 -1.03
CA LEU A 152 -8.07 -5.31 -0.79
C LEU A 152 -9.39 -6.05 -0.53
N ASN A 153 -10.00 -6.65 -1.54
CA ASN A 153 -11.29 -7.33 -1.37
C ASN A 153 -11.12 -8.53 -0.42
N PHE A 154 -12.02 -8.64 0.52
CA PHE A 154 -12.07 -9.82 1.38
C PHE A 154 -12.46 -11.05 0.54
N THR A 155 -11.57 -12.04 0.48
CA THR A 155 -11.74 -13.26 -0.35
C THR A 155 -12.09 -14.51 0.49
N GLY A 156 -12.37 -14.32 1.78
CA GLY A 156 -12.68 -15.40 2.72
C GLY A 156 -11.69 -15.46 3.88
N TYR A 157 -12.17 -15.88 5.05
CA TYR A 157 -11.39 -15.90 6.29
C TYR A 157 -10.12 -16.74 6.19
N GLN A 158 -10.18 -17.87 5.49
CA GLN A 158 -9.06 -18.79 5.29
C GLN A 158 -7.94 -18.20 4.40
N ASN A 159 -8.24 -17.15 3.66
CA ASN A 159 -7.30 -16.47 2.77
C ASN A 159 -6.67 -15.23 3.40
N VAL A 160 -7.05 -14.90 4.64
CA VAL A 160 -6.53 -13.71 5.32
C VAL A 160 -5.09 -13.96 5.77
N SER A 161 -4.16 -13.25 5.13
CA SER A 161 -2.73 -13.24 5.44
C SER A 161 -2.17 -11.85 5.10
N LEU A 162 -2.32 -10.91 6.03
CA LEU A 162 -2.07 -9.49 5.84
C LEU A 162 -0.76 -9.08 6.49
N LEU A 163 0.14 -8.44 5.77
CA LEU A 163 1.23 -7.69 6.38
C LEU A 163 0.65 -6.52 7.18
N HIS A 164 1.38 -6.02 8.16
CA HIS A 164 0.93 -4.89 8.98
C HIS A 164 0.51 -3.68 8.14
N LYS A 165 1.27 -3.34 7.10
CA LYS A 165 0.94 -2.25 6.18
C LYS A 165 -0.41 -2.43 5.48
N ASP A 166 -0.75 -3.68 5.12
CA ASP A 166 -2.02 -3.99 4.44
C ASP A 166 -3.18 -3.91 5.43
N LEU A 167 -2.98 -4.42 6.67
CA LEU A 167 -3.95 -4.28 7.74
C LEU A 167 -4.21 -2.80 8.08
N ALA A 168 -3.15 -2.00 8.25
CA ALA A 168 -3.27 -0.57 8.52
C ALA A 168 -4.05 0.16 7.41
N ARG A 169 -3.81 -0.19 6.14
CA ARG A 169 -4.53 0.36 4.99
C ARG A 169 -6.01 -0.03 5.00
N ILE A 170 -6.33 -1.30 5.26
CA ILE A 170 -7.70 -1.80 5.35
C ILE A 170 -8.47 -1.06 6.44
N ILE A 171 -7.86 -0.89 7.60
CA ILE A 171 -8.50 -0.23 8.75
C ILE A 171 -8.64 1.28 8.52
N SER A 172 -7.59 1.96 8.05
CA SER A 172 -7.61 3.42 7.83
C SER A 172 -8.58 3.85 6.74
N ASN A 173 -8.83 3.00 5.74
CA ASN A 173 -9.77 3.25 4.66
C ASN A 173 -11.19 2.74 4.96
N ASP A 174 -11.43 2.17 6.15
CA ASP A 174 -12.73 1.57 6.50
C ASP A 174 -13.22 0.59 5.43
N GLU A 175 -12.30 -0.28 4.94
CA GLU A 175 -12.54 -1.13 3.77
C GLU A 175 -13.82 -1.96 3.93
N PRO A 176 -14.88 -1.69 3.11
CA PRO A 176 -16.22 -2.20 3.39
C PRO A 176 -16.31 -3.72 3.48
N THR A 177 -15.62 -4.45 2.59
CA THR A 177 -15.70 -5.92 2.52
C THR A 177 -15.02 -6.57 3.72
N TYR A 178 -13.87 -6.08 4.13
CA TYR A 178 -13.16 -6.53 5.34
C TYR A 178 -13.91 -6.12 6.61
N LYS A 179 -14.36 -4.86 6.68
CA LYS A 179 -15.11 -4.36 7.85
C LYS A 179 -16.37 -5.18 8.07
N GLN A 180 -17.16 -5.41 7.01
CA GLN A 180 -18.36 -6.23 7.11
C GLN A 180 -18.05 -7.66 7.55
N ALA A 181 -17.03 -8.31 6.98
CA ALA A 181 -16.67 -9.67 7.32
C ALA A 181 -16.15 -9.78 8.76
N LEU A 182 -15.14 -8.97 9.13
CA LEU A 182 -14.45 -9.09 10.41
C LEU A 182 -15.24 -8.55 11.61
N SER A 183 -16.21 -7.63 11.37
CA SER A 183 -17.08 -7.12 12.44
C SER A 183 -18.17 -8.10 12.85
N ASN A 184 -18.52 -9.05 11.98
CA ASN A 184 -19.62 -9.99 12.20
C ASN A 184 -19.17 -11.35 12.72
N VAL A 185 -17.91 -11.51 13.08
CA VAL A 185 -17.37 -12.75 13.63
C VAL A 185 -16.48 -12.48 14.84
N LYS A 186 -16.52 -13.40 15.78
CA LYS A 186 -15.48 -13.57 16.80
C LYS A 186 -14.43 -14.54 16.27
N GLY A 187 -13.22 -14.59 16.84
CA GLY A 187 -12.21 -15.49 16.32
C GLY A 187 -10.94 -15.60 17.13
N VAL A 188 -10.16 -16.61 16.76
CA VAL A 188 -8.77 -16.77 17.17
C VAL A 188 -7.88 -16.48 15.96
N TYR A 189 -6.84 -15.72 16.17
CA TYR A 189 -5.91 -15.29 15.12
C TYR A 189 -4.46 -15.51 15.56
N VAL A 190 -3.57 -15.50 14.57
CA VAL A 190 -2.13 -15.56 14.79
C VAL A 190 -1.46 -14.34 14.18
N ILE A 191 -0.53 -13.75 14.91
CA ILE A 191 0.42 -12.76 14.41
C ILE A 191 1.76 -13.48 14.27
N THR A 192 2.32 -13.43 13.06
CA THR A 192 3.60 -14.03 12.71
C THR A 192 4.63 -12.92 12.55
N ASP A 193 5.70 -12.96 13.31
CA ASP A 193 6.91 -12.20 13.02
C ASP A 193 7.67 -12.92 11.92
N ILE A 194 7.64 -12.39 10.70
CA ILE A 194 8.29 -13.01 9.54
C ILE A 194 9.82 -12.89 9.55
N HIS A 195 10.39 -12.09 10.46
CA HIS A 195 11.83 -11.95 10.62
C HIS A 195 12.42 -13.05 11.51
N THR A 196 11.75 -13.33 12.64
CA THR A 196 12.23 -14.31 13.63
C THR A 196 11.52 -15.65 13.53
N GLY A 197 10.33 -15.70 12.92
CA GLY A 197 9.46 -16.87 12.92
C GLY A 197 8.64 -17.05 14.21
N LYS A 198 8.77 -16.15 15.19
CA LYS A 198 7.98 -16.20 16.42
C LYS A 198 6.50 -15.91 16.14
N LEU A 199 5.64 -16.51 16.94
CA LEU A 199 4.19 -16.40 16.82
C LEU A 199 3.57 -15.83 18.09
N TYR A 200 2.49 -15.05 17.88
CA TYR A 200 1.57 -14.65 18.94
C TYR A 200 0.17 -15.13 18.59
N VAL A 201 -0.50 -15.81 19.48
CA VAL A 201 -1.91 -16.20 19.31
C VAL A 201 -2.77 -15.30 20.20
N GLY A 202 -3.78 -14.71 19.59
CA GLY A 202 -4.76 -13.88 20.29
C GLY A 202 -6.19 -14.20 19.88
N SER A 203 -7.14 -13.65 20.62
CA SER A 203 -8.57 -13.80 20.33
C SER A 203 -9.30 -12.47 20.31
N ALA A 204 -10.42 -12.47 19.62
CA ALA A 204 -11.40 -11.39 19.58
C ALA A 204 -12.77 -11.94 19.95
N PHE A 205 -13.22 -11.63 21.16
CA PHE A 205 -14.48 -12.14 21.73
C PHE A 205 -15.45 -11.03 22.17
N GLY A 206 -15.06 -9.77 22.00
CA GLY A 206 -15.88 -8.62 22.35
C GLY A 206 -17.24 -8.60 21.64
N ASN A 207 -18.24 -8.00 22.29
CA ASN A 207 -19.62 -7.94 21.77
C ASN A 207 -19.82 -6.86 20.68
N SER A 208 -18.81 -6.06 20.41
CA SER A 208 -18.84 -5.02 19.37
C SER A 208 -17.72 -5.25 18.36
N ASN A 209 -18.09 -5.32 17.07
CA ASN A 209 -17.18 -5.36 15.92
C ASN A 209 -16.12 -6.47 15.89
N GLY A 210 -16.24 -7.55 16.70
CA GLY A 210 -15.45 -8.77 16.59
C GLY A 210 -13.96 -8.62 16.34
N ILE A 211 -13.46 -9.33 15.32
CA ILE A 211 -12.04 -9.27 14.90
C ILE A 211 -11.66 -7.86 14.41
N TRP A 212 -12.57 -7.14 13.74
CA TRP A 212 -12.31 -5.80 13.23
C TRP A 212 -11.84 -4.85 14.32
N GLN A 213 -12.55 -4.79 15.45
CA GLN A 213 -12.18 -3.90 16.55
C GLN A 213 -10.82 -4.27 17.15
N ARG A 214 -10.56 -5.55 17.34
CA ARG A 214 -9.28 -6.00 17.91
C ARG A 214 -8.11 -5.67 16.98
N TRP A 215 -8.27 -5.90 15.68
CA TRP A 215 -7.23 -5.61 14.70
C TRP A 215 -7.05 -4.12 14.45
N SER A 216 -8.08 -3.30 14.67
CA SER A 216 -7.94 -1.84 14.63
C SER A 216 -6.96 -1.32 15.71
N CYS A 217 -6.85 -2.01 16.84
CA CYS A 217 -5.87 -1.64 17.87
C CYS A 217 -4.43 -1.89 17.38
N TYR A 218 -4.19 -2.97 16.64
CA TYR A 218 -2.87 -3.25 16.05
C TYR A 218 -2.55 -2.36 14.85
N ALA A 219 -3.55 -1.96 14.08
CA ALA A 219 -3.38 -1.11 12.90
C ALA A 219 -3.09 0.36 13.23
N ASN A 220 -3.02 0.72 14.50
CA ASN A 220 -2.72 2.08 14.96
C ASN A 220 -1.28 2.45 14.58
N ASN A 221 -1.12 3.54 13.82
CA ASN A 221 0.20 4.01 13.39
C ASN A 221 1.05 4.62 14.51
N ILE A 222 0.42 5.04 15.61
CA ILE A 222 1.11 5.66 16.75
C ILE A 222 1.52 4.57 17.75
N ASP A 223 0.63 3.61 18.01
CA ASP A 223 0.86 2.47 18.91
C ASP A 223 0.32 1.18 18.29
N PRO A 224 1.12 0.44 17.50
CA PRO A 224 0.71 -0.78 16.84
C PRO A 224 0.76 -2.03 17.74
N THR A 225 0.92 -1.87 19.04
CA THR A 225 1.11 -2.98 19.98
C THR A 225 -0.19 -3.67 20.38
N GLY A 226 -1.32 -2.97 20.19
CA GLY A 226 -2.63 -3.45 20.64
C GLY A 226 -2.73 -3.62 22.15
N GLY A 227 -1.82 -3.00 22.92
CA GLY A 227 -1.72 -3.10 24.37
C GLY A 227 -1.03 -4.39 24.86
N ASP A 228 -0.35 -5.12 23.97
CA ASP A 228 0.45 -6.28 24.34
C ASP A 228 1.82 -5.83 24.90
N LYS A 229 2.28 -6.47 25.98
CA LYS A 229 3.50 -6.06 26.67
C LYS A 229 4.76 -6.37 25.86
N GLU A 230 4.85 -7.57 25.30
CA GLU A 230 5.98 -7.99 24.47
C GLU A 230 6.11 -7.14 23.20
N PHE A 231 4.96 -6.80 22.60
CA PHE A 231 4.95 -5.90 21.45
C PHE A 231 5.34 -4.47 21.82
N SER A 232 5.01 -4.03 23.03
CA SER A 232 5.42 -2.71 23.55
C SER A 232 6.93 -2.64 23.76
N GLU A 233 7.57 -3.73 24.22
CA GLU A 233 9.02 -3.83 24.35
C GLU A 233 9.69 -3.77 22.97
N ILE A 234 9.21 -4.57 22.00
CA ILE A 234 9.71 -4.56 20.61
C ILE A 234 9.57 -3.18 19.96
N PHE A 235 8.41 -2.54 20.12
CA PHE A 235 8.14 -1.22 19.58
C PHE A 235 9.02 -0.14 20.23
N GLY A 236 9.32 -0.28 21.52
CA GLY A 236 10.23 0.61 22.23
C GLY A 236 11.68 0.52 21.77
N GLU A 237 12.10 -0.65 21.28
CA GLU A 237 13.45 -0.86 20.71
C GLU A 237 13.55 -0.38 19.25
N ASP A 238 12.55 -0.67 18.43
CA ASP A 238 12.44 -0.21 17.02
C ASP A 238 10.98 0.04 16.64
N GLU A 239 10.57 1.30 16.59
CA GLU A 239 9.21 1.73 16.19
C GLU A 239 8.77 1.23 14.81
N SER A 240 9.72 0.87 13.94
CA SER A 240 9.43 0.37 12.60
C SER A 240 9.28 -1.16 12.53
N TYR A 241 9.69 -1.90 13.57
CA TYR A 241 9.79 -3.36 13.53
C TYR A 241 8.44 -4.04 13.26
N ILE A 242 7.42 -3.73 14.08
CA ILE A 242 6.07 -4.29 13.92
C ILE A 242 5.52 -4.01 12.52
N LYS A 243 5.70 -2.77 12.04
CA LYS A 243 5.22 -2.34 10.72
C LYS A 243 5.89 -3.09 9.57
N LYS A 244 7.14 -3.53 9.73
CA LYS A 244 7.91 -4.24 8.71
C LYS A 244 7.67 -5.74 8.71
N TYR A 245 7.54 -6.35 9.90
CA TYR A 245 7.71 -7.79 10.02
C TYR A 245 6.47 -8.53 10.51
N PHE A 246 5.43 -7.85 11.01
CA PHE A 246 4.25 -8.56 11.52
C PHE A 246 3.23 -8.85 10.41
N LYS A 247 2.73 -10.08 10.43
CA LYS A 247 1.73 -10.61 9.51
C LYS A 247 0.57 -11.23 10.29
N TYR A 248 -0.67 -10.89 9.90
CA TYR A 248 -1.91 -11.22 10.59
C TYR A 248 -2.68 -12.28 9.81
N SER A 249 -3.05 -13.38 10.46
CA SER A 249 -3.84 -14.47 9.86
C SER A 249 -4.91 -14.97 10.83
N ILE A 250 -6.04 -15.47 10.28
CA ILE A 250 -7.14 -16.01 11.08
C ILE A 250 -6.97 -17.52 11.20
N LEU A 251 -7.08 -18.04 12.44
CA LEU A 251 -7.03 -19.47 12.72
C LEU A 251 -8.45 -20.08 12.76
N GLU A 252 -9.33 -19.45 13.52
CA GLU A 252 -10.73 -19.91 13.69
C GLU A 252 -11.68 -18.71 13.74
N ILE A 253 -12.89 -18.90 13.22
CA ILE A 253 -14.00 -17.95 13.35
C ILE A 253 -15.14 -18.56 14.14
N PHE A 254 -15.87 -17.72 14.85
CA PHE A 254 -17.02 -18.09 15.66
C PHE A 254 -18.18 -17.13 15.44
N ASP A 255 -19.40 -17.65 15.60
CA ASP A 255 -20.60 -16.82 15.65
C ASP A 255 -20.51 -15.80 16.80
N THR A 256 -21.13 -14.63 16.59
CA THR A 256 -21.15 -13.55 17.58
C THR A 256 -21.78 -13.94 18.93
N LYS A 257 -22.64 -14.98 18.94
CA LYS A 257 -23.27 -15.52 20.14
C LYS A 257 -22.40 -16.53 20.88
N THR A 258 -21.28 -16.98 20.32
CA THR A 258 -20.36 -17.91 20.98
C THR A 258 -19.86 -17.30 22.28
N LYS A 259 -19.87 -18.10 23.35
CA LYS A 259 -19.43 -17.66 24.68
C LYS A 259 -17.93 -17.35 24.66
N GLU A 260 -17.55 -16.35 25.44
CA GLU A 260 -16.16 -15.95 25.63
C GLU A 260 -15.28 -17.13 26.10
N GLU A 261 -15.78 -17.93 27.05
CA GLU A 261 -15.09 -19.08 27.61
C GLU A 261 -14.67 -20.10 26.53
N ASP A 262 -15.56 -20.36 25.55
CA ASP A 262 -15.29 -21.28 24.46
C ASP A 262 -14.18 -20.75 23.54
N ILE A 263 -14.17 -19.44 23.27
CA ILE A 263 -13.17 -18.79 22.43
C ILE A 263 -11.80 -18.77 23.13
N LEU A 264 -11.78 -18.45 24.42
CA LEU A 264 -10.54 -18.47 25.22
C LEU A 264 -9.96 -19.89 25.36
N ALA A 265 -10.82 -20.90 25.43
CA ALA A 265 -10.37 -22.31 25.41
C ALA A 265 -9.70 -22.64 24.06
N ARG A 266 -10.22 -22.13 22.93
CA ARG A 266 -9.60 -22.32 21.62
C ARG A 266 -8.30 -21.52 21.46
N GLU A 267 -8.24 -20.31 21.98
CA GLU A 267 -6.99 -19.53 22.05
C GLU A 267 -5.92 -20.31 22.84
N SER A 268 -6.26 -20.81 24.01
CA SER A 268 -5.34 -21.61 24.84
C SER A 268 -4.89 -22.89 24.14
N TYR A 269 -5.79 -23.54 23.39
CA TYR A 269 -5.45 -24.69 22.55
C TYR A 269 -4.39 -24.34 21.51
N TRP A 270 -4.58 -23.24 20.75
CA TRP A 270 -3.65 -22.82 19.72
C TRP A 270 -2.31 -22.33 20.29
N LYS A 271 -2.30 -21.65 21.44
CA LYS A 271 -1.08 -21.31 22.17
C LYS A 271 -0.25 -22.56 22.48
N LYS A 272 -0.92 -23.65 22.88
CA LYS A 272 -0.27 -24.94 23.16
C LYS A 272 0.20 -25.63 21.86
N VAL A 273 -0.62 -25.64 20.79
CA VAL A 273 -0.25 -26.26 19.52
C VAL A 273 1.01 -25.62 18.92
N PHE A 274 1.12 -24.30 18.99
CA PHE A 274 2.26 -23.57 18.46
C PHE A 274 3.37 -23.30 19.47
N GLU A 275 3.21 -23.75 20.71
CA GLU A 275 4.14 -23.52 21.84
C GLU A 275 4.53 -22.04 21.99
N THR A 276 3.56 -21.12 21.76
CA THR A 276 3.83 -19.69 21.72
C THR A 276 4.19 -19.08 23.06
N ARG A 277 3.89 -19.79 24.16
CA ARG A 277 4.33 -19.41 25.52
C ARG A 277 5.81 -19.66 25.75
N GLN A 278 6.39 -20.65 25.07
CA GLN A 278 7.79 -21.02 25.24
C GLN A 278 8.68 -20.41 24.14
N PHE A 279 8.18 -20.38 22.91
CA PHE A 279 8.97 -20.02 21.74
C PHE A 279 8.43 -18.81 20.98
N GLY A 280 7.31 -18.24 21.42
CA GLY A 280 6.63 -17.10 20.77
C GLY A 280 6.58 -15.87 21.65
N TYR A 281 5.49 -15.12 21.51
CA TYR A 281 5.24 -13.84 22.17
C TYR A 281 4.07 -13.89 23.19
N ASN A 282 3.59 -15.06 23.60
CA ASN A 282 2.54 -15.16 24.59
C ASN A 282 3.11 -15.42 26.00
N ASP A 283 2.85 -14.51 26.92
CA ASP A 283 3.29 -14.63 28.34
C ASP A 283 2.39 -15.52 29.21
N ASN A 284 1.12 -15.77 28.80
CA ASN A 284 0.06 -16.37 29.61
C ASN A 284 -0.55 -17.65 29.06
#